data_c8ef64fcf66ec5e5da89a96cfae93fcd
#
_entry.id   c8ef64fcf66ec5e5da89a96cfae93fcd
#
_cell.length_a   1.000
_cell.length_b   1.000
_cell.length_c   1.000
_cell.angle_alpha   90.00
_cell.angle_beta   90.00
_cell.angle_gamma   90.00
#
_symmetry.space_group_name_H-M   'P 1'
#
loop_
_entity.id
_entity.type
_entity.pdbx_description
1 polymer ?
#
loop_
_entity_poly.entity_id
_entity_poly.type
_entity_poly.pdbx_seq_one_letter_code
_entity_poly.pdbx_strand_id
1 'polypeptide(L)'
;MSRSETLFANAQKHIPGGVNSPVRAFKSVGGTPLFFKHAEGAYVTDEDNKRYVDYVGSWGPMILGHSHPDVLDAVRKQLEHGLSYGAPTEMETQMADLVCALVPSMEMVRMVSSGTEATMSAIRLARGFTGRDSIIKFEGCYHGHSDSLLVKAGSGALTQGVPSSAGVPAAFAKHTLTLPFNDIDAVEAMLAEVGQDVACIIVEPVAGNMNCVPPAPGFLEGLRTLCDKHGVVLIFDEVMTGFRVALGGAQAHYGVTPDLTTFGKIIGGGMPVGCFGGKREIMSRIAPLGPVYQAGTLSGNPLAMAAGLTTLRLISRPGFHDELTDYTTRLLDGLQVRADAAGIPFVTTQAGGMFGLYFSGADDIVTFDDVMASDAALFGRFFHLMLEGGVYLAPSAFEAGFTSIAHGDVELKLTLDAAERAFAALK
;
A
#
# COMPACT_ATOMS: atom_id res chain seq x y z
N MET A 1 -27.97 8.49 -19.41
CA MET A 1 -26.95 7.46 -19.07
C MET A 1 -25.60 8.07 -19.39
N SER A 2 -24.70 8.19 -18.41
CA SER A 2 -23.35 8.70 -18.62
C SER A 2 -22.51 7.74 -19.49
N ARG A 3 -21.39 8.20 -20.00
CA ARG A 3 -20.47 7.32 -20.73
C ARG A 3 -19.91 6.22 -19.81
N SER A 4 -19.61 6.55 -18.56
CA SER A 4 -19.15 5.59 -17.54
C SER A 4 -20.18 4.49 -17.27
N GLU A 5 -21.48 4.80 -17.14
CA GLU A 5 -22.54 3.79 -16.99
C GLU A 5 -22.59 2.82 -18.17
N THR A 6 -22.49 3.35 -19.39
CA THR A 6 -22.46 2.50 -20.60
C THR A 6 -21.25 1.58 -20.63
N LEU A 7 -20.06 2.11 -20.31
CA LEU A 7 -18.82 1.34 -20.29
C LEU A 7 -18.84 0.27 -19.19
N PHE A 8 -19.35 0.60 -18.00
CA PHE A 8 -19.46 -0.34 -16.90
C PHE A 8 -20.39 -1.50 -17.24
N ALA A 9 -21.58 -1.22 -17.81
CA ALA A 9 -22.50 -2.24 -18.28
C ALA A 9 -21.88 -3.16 -19.34
N ASN A 10 -21.03 -2.61 -20.21
CA ASN A 10 -20.30 -3.41 -21.20
C ASN A 10 -19.17 -4.25 -20.56
N ALA A 11 -18.42 -3.66 -19.63
CA ALA A 11 -17.34 -4.36 -18.92
C ALA A 11 -17.85 -5.57 -18.14
N GLN A 12 -19.02 -5.46 -17.50
CA GLN A 12 -19.66 -6.55 -16.75
C GLN A 12 -20.00 -7.79 -17.59
N LYS A 13 -20.06 -7.67 -18.92
CA LYS A 13 -20.30 -8.81 -19.82
C LYS A 13 -19.13 -9.79 -19.88
N HIS A 14 -17.89 -9.31 -19.66
CA HIS A 14 -16.68 -10.08 -19.89
C HIS A 14 -15.65 -10.01 -18.75
N ILE A 15 -15.82 -9.07 -17.81
CA ILE A 15 -14.95 -8.90 -16.67
C ILE A 15 -15.78 -9.11 -15.39
N PRO A 16 -15.38 -10.00 -14.48
CA PRO A 16 -16.11 -10.24 -13.23
C PRO A 16 -16.34 -8.93 -12.46
N GLY A 17 -17.62 -8.56 -12.25
CA GLY A 17 -18.00 -7.29 -11.63
C GLY A 17 -17.62 -6.04 -12.42
N GLY A 18 -17.19 -6.16 -13.68
CA GLY A 18 -16.81 -5.05 -14.57
C GLY A 18 -15.44 -4.44 -14.28
N VAL A 19 -14.63 -5.02 -13.39
CA VAL A 19 -13.36 -4.47 -12.91
C VAL A 19 -12.29 -5.55 -12.74
N ASN A 20 -11.01 -5.17 -12.87
CA ASN A 20 -9.86 -6.05 -12.64
C ASN A 20 -9.31 -5.99 -11.20
N SER A 21 -9.98 -5.22 -10.31
CA SER A 21 -9.71 -5.22 -8.86
C SER A 21 -10.99 -4.83 -8.12
N PRO A 22 -11.40 -5.58 -7.07
CA PRO A 22 -12.75 -5.48 -6.48
C PRO A 22 -13.16 -4.09 -6.00
N VAL A 23 -12.24 -3.34 -5.38
CA VAL A 23 -12.52 -2.01 -4.82
C VAL A 23 -12.95 -0.99 -5.88
N ARG A 24 -12.50 -1.17 -7.13
CA ARG A 24 -12.85 -0.28 -8.27
C ARG A 24 -14.33 -0.33 -8.65
N ALA A 25 -15.09 -1.32 -8.17
CA ALA A 25 -16.50 -1.48 -8.52
C ALA A 25 -17.48 -0.60 -7.70
N PHE A 26 -16.99 0.29 -6.82
CA PHE A 26 -17.77 1.18 -5.96
C PHE A 26 -18.77 0.47 -5.03
N LYS A 27 -18.57 -0.83 -4.76
CA LYS A 27 -19.51 -1.58 -3.91
C LYS A 27 -19.65 -1.00 -2.49
N SER A 28 -18.56 -0.45 -1.94
CA SER A 28 -18.55 0.08 -0.58
C SER A 28 -19.20 1.47 -0.45
N VAL A 29 -19.27 2.23 -1.53
CA VAL A 29 -19.85 3.58 -1.54
C VAL A 29 -21.13 3.67 -2.36
N GLY A 30 -21.43 2.65 -3.16
CA GLY A 30 -22.57 2.62 -4.10
C GLY A 30 -22.34 3.44 -5.37
N GLY A 31 -23.34 3.46 -6.23
CA GLY A 31 -23.26 4.17 -7.52
C GLY A 31 -22.49 3.40 -8.60
N THR A 32 -22.15 4.10 -9.67
CA THR A 32 -21.41 3.56 -10.82
C THR A 32 -19.98 4.06 -10.83
N PRO A 33 -18.97 3.18 -10.98
CA PRO A 33 -17.59 3.60 -11.03
C PRO A 33 -17.31 4.47 -12.26
N LEU A 34 -16.42 5.45 -12.09
CA LEU A 34 -15.97 6.31 -13.18
C LEU A 34 -14.97 5.56 -14.06
N PHE A 35 -15.04 5.82 -15.36
CA PHE A 35 -14.06 5.40 -16.34
C PHE A 35 -13.21 6.61 -16.74
N PHE A 36 -11.91 6.52 -16.47
CA PHE A 36 -10.96 7.59 -16.79
C PHE A 36 -10.28 7.35 -18.13
N LYS A 37 -10.08 8.41 -18.89
CA LYS A 37 -9.40 8.40 -20.19
C LYS A 37 -8.08 9.14 -20.21
N HIS A 38 -7.85 10.04 -19.24
CA HIS A 38 -6.64 10.85 -19.16
C HIS A 38 -6.31 11.17 -17.69
N ALA A 39 -5.02 11.29 -17.41
CA ALA A 39 -4.52 11.71 -16.11
C ALA A 39 -3.24 12.51 -16.27
N GLU A 40 -3.12 13.66 -15.58
CA GLU A 40 -1.98 14.57 -15.65
C GLU A 40 -1.85 15.36 -14.34
N GLY A 41 -0.64 15.44 -13.81
CA GLY A 41 -0.36 16.11 -12.54
C GLY A 41 -1.20 15.52 -11.40
N ALA A 42 -1.93 16.36 -10.68
CA ALA A 42 -2.81 15.95 -9.58
C ALA A 42 -4.23 15.57 -10.04
N TYR A 43 -4.47 15.37 -11.33
CA TYR A 43 -5.82 15.25 -11.87
C TYR A 43 -6.05 13.99 -12.69
N VAL A 44 -7.29 13.48 -12.61
CA VAL A 44 -7.85 12.48 -13.53
C VAL A 44 -9.05 13.06 -14.26
N THR A 45 -9.25 12.65 -15.51
CA THR A 45 -10.38 13.09 -16.36
C THR A 45 -11.17 11.87 -16.80
N ASP A 46 -12.48 11.88 -16.54
CA ASP A 46 -13.37 10.79 -16.92
C ASP A 46 -13.77 10.82 -18.42
N GLU A 47 -14.47 9.79 -18.84
CA GLU A 47 -14.98 9.67 -20.22
C GLU A 47 -16.07 10.69 -20.58
N ASP A 48 -16.65 11.36 -19.59
CA ASP A 48 -17.62 12.45 -19.76
C ASP A 48 -16.94 13.84 -19.73
N ASN A 49 -15.60 13.90 -19.76
CA ASN A 49 -14.75 15.10 -19.72
C ASN A 49 -14.78 15.87 -18.39
N LYS A 50 -15.29 15.29 -17.32
CA LYS A 50 -15.19 15.90 -16.00
C LYS A 50 -13.82 15.61 -15.40
N ARG A 51 -13.21 16.65 -14.81
CA ARG A 51 -11.88 16.59 -14.19
C ARG A 51 -12.01 16.57 -12.68
N TYR A 52 -11.15 15.77 -12.01
CA TYR A 52 -11.14 15.59 -10.56
C TYR A 52 -9.74 15.73 -9.99
N VAL A 53 -9.59 16.38 -8.85
CA VAL A 53 -8.38 16.28 -8.02
C VAL A 53 -8.30 14.85 -7.48
N ASP A 54 -7.20 14.16 -7.72
CA ASP A 54 -7.06 12.72 -7.46
C ASP A 54 -6.24 12.43 -6.21
N TYR A 55 -6.87 11.95 -5.15
CA TYR A 55 -6.22 11.46 -3.95
C TYR A 55 -6.11 9.93 -3.87
N VAL A 56 -6.40 9.22 -4.95
CA VAL A 56 -6.16 7.77 -5.09
C VAL A 56 -4.75 7.51 -5.62
N GLY A 57 -4.27 8.37 -6.54
CA GLY A 57 -2.92 8.28 -7.09
C GLY A 57 -2.58 6.90 -7.63
N SER A 58 -3.53 6.24 -8.33
CA SER A 58 -3.43 4.86 -8.80
C SER A 58 -3.14 3.84 -7.67
N TRP A 59 -3.66 4.09 -6.45
CA TRP A 59 -3.45 3.32 -5.23
C TRP A 59 -2.03 3.46 -4.66
N GLY A 60 -1.44 4.65 -4.85
CA GLY A 60 -0.19 5.05 -4.24
C GLY A 60 1.03 5.24 -5.15
N PRO A 61 1.18 4.61 -6.33
CA PRO A 61 2.39 4.77 -7.14
C PRO A 61 2.64 6.20 -7.67
N MET A 62 1.61 7.02 -7.85
CA MET A 62 1.73 8.35 -8.48
C MET A 62 2.23 9.45 -7.53
N ILE A 63 3.34 9.23 -6.83
CA ILE A 63 3.93 10.19 -5.87
C ILE A 63 4.41 11.49 -6.55
N LEU A 64 4.79 11.41 -7.83
CA LEU A 64 5.16 12.56 -8.68
C LEU A 64 3.95 13.24 -9.34
N GLY A 65 2.74 12.71 -9.13
CA GLY A 65 1.57 13.00 -9.95
C GLY A 65 1.53 12.14 -11.21
N HIS A 66 0.42 12.24 -11.94
CA HIS A 66 0.22 11.51 -13.18
C HIS A 66 1.06 12.08 -14.33
N SER A 67 1.49 11.22 -15.23
CA SER A 67 2.13 11.57 -16.51
C SER A 67 3.35 12.50 -16.35
N HIS A 68 4.17 12.30 -15.31
CA HIS A 68 5.38 13.11 -15.11
C HIS A 68 6.27 13.07 -16.36
N PRO A 69 6.67 14.23 -16.93
CA PRO A 69 7.33 14.28 -18.23
C PRO A 69 8.62 13.47 -18.29
N ASP A 70 9.48 13.54 -17.29
CA ASP A 70 10.76 12.81 -17.27
C ASP A 70 10.54 11.28 -17.22
N VAL A 71 9.52 10.81 -16.50
CA VAL A 71 9.17 9.38 -16.43
C VAL A 71 8.64 8.93 -17.78
N LEU A 72 7.75 9.69 -18.41
CA LEU A 72 7.24 9.37 -19.75
C LEU A 72 8.35 9.37 -20.80
N ASP A 73 9.29 10.32 -20.73
CA ASP A 73 10.42 10.39 -21.66
C ASP A 73 11.38 9.20 -21.51
N ALA A 74 11.65 8.77 -20.26
CA ALA A 74 12.45 7.57 -20.00
C ALA A 74 11.81 6.32 -20.61
N VAL A 75 10.48 6.17 -20.43
CA VAL A 75 9.72 5.06 -21.02
C VAL A 75 9.72 5.14 -22.55
N ARG A 76 9.50 6.32 -23.16
CA ARG A 76 9.53 6.50 -24.63
C ARG A 76 10.89 6.14 -25.22
N LYS A 77 11.99 6.58 -24.60
CA LYS A 77 13.34 6.21 -25.02
C LYS A 77 13.56 4.70 -24.94
N GLN A 78 13.08 4.05 -23.87
CA GLN A 78 13.22 2.60 -23.74
C GLN A 78 12.39 1.84 -24.79
N LEU A 79 11.23 2.36 -25.20
CA LEU A 79 10.40 1.75 -26.25
C LEU A 79 11.17 1.57 -27.57
N GLU A 80 12.11 2.48 -27.90
CA GLU A 80 12.95 2.39 -29.11
C GLU A 80 13.92 1.20 -29.06
N HIS A 81 14.23 0.68 -27.87
CA HIS A 81 15.14 -0.45 -27.65
C HIS A 81 14.43 -1.79 -27.42
N GLY A 82 13.10 -1.78 -27.32
CA GLY A 82 12.26 -2.96 -27.13
C GLY A 82 11.65 -3.08 -25.74
N LEU A 83 10.69 -4.01 -25.62
CA LEU A 83 9.82 -4.12 -24.44
C LEU A 83 10.37 -5.09 -23.38
N SER A 84 11.01 -6.18 -23.83
CA SER A 84 11.49 -7.26 -22.96
C SER A 84 12.47 -8.14 -23.71
N TYR A 85 13.49 -8.65 -23.02
CA TYR A 85 14.57 -9.41 -23.66
C TYR A 85 14.66 -10.87 -23.18
N GLY A 86 14.05 -11.19 -22.01
CA GLY A 86 14.24 -12.50 -21.37
C GLY A 86 15.70 -12.74 -20.90
N ALA A 87 16.45 -11.66 -20.68
CA ALA A 87 17.85 -11.63 -20.28
C ALA A 87 18.11 -10.44 -19.36
N PRO A 88 19.16 -10.47 -18.50
CA PRO A 88 19.53 -9.35 -17.65
C PRO A 88 19.82 -8.06 -18.41
N THR A 89 19.53 -6.92 -17.80
CA THR A 89 19.79 -5.60 -18.34
C THR A 89 20.62 -4.76 -17.35
N GLU A 90 21.33 -3.75 -17.87
CA GLU A 90 22.06 -2.81 -17.02
C GLU A 90 21.13 -2.05 -16.07
N MET A 91 19.91 -1.73 -16.50
CA MET A 91 18.93 -1.03 -15.67
C MET A 91 18.47 -1.85 -14.44
N GLU A 92 18.46 -3.17 -14.54
CA GLU A 92 18.19 -4.01 -13.36
C GLU A 92 19.29 -3.88 -12.30
N THR A 93 20.55 -3.83 -12.72
CA THR A 93 21.69 -3.57 -11.82
C THR A 93 21.61 -2.18 -11.22
N GLN A 94 21.35 -1.16 -12.03
CA GLN A 94 21.17 0.22 -11.55
C GLN A 94 20.00 0.34 -10.55
N MET A 95 18.91 -0.37 -10.77
CA MET A 95 17.77 -0.39 -9.85
C MET A 95 18.14 -1.07 -8.54
N ALA A 96 18.84 -2.20 -8.57
CA ALA A 96 19.29 -2.89 -7.38
C ALA A 96 20.25 -2.02 -6.56
N ASP A 97 21.23 -1.39 -7.21
CA ASP A 97 22.18 -0.48 -6.56
C ASP A 97 21.47 0.71 -5.91
N LEU A 98 20.51 1.32 -6.62
CA LEU A 98 19.76 2.46 -6.11
C LEU A 98 18.90 2.08 -4.91
N VAL A 99 18.17 0.97 -4.96
CA VAL A 99 17.34 0.51 -3.85
C VAL A 99 18.20 0.20 -2.62
N CYS A 100 19.33 -0.50 -2.79
CA CYS A 100 20.26 -0.79 -1.69
C CYS A 100 20.91 0.48 -1.11
N ALA A 101 21.15 1.50 -1.94
CA ALA A 101 21.69 2.78 -1.48
C ALA A 101 20.67 3.61 -0.69
N LEU A 102 19.39 3.59 -1.11
CA LEU A 102 18.31 4.37 -0.48
C LEU A 102 17.76 3.69 0.79
N VAL A 103 17.86 2.36 0.88
CA VAL A 103 17.30 1.56 1.98
C VAL A 103 18.39 0.63 2.52
N PRO A 104 19.18 1.04 3.53
CA PRO A 104 20.38 0.32 3.99
C PRO A 104 20.13 -1.10 4.52
N SER A 105 18.92 -1.45 4.94
CA SER A 105 18.57 -2.82 5.32
C SER A 105 18.55 -3.80 4.13
N MET A 106 18.49 -3.27 2.90
CA MET A 106 18.43 -4.01 1.66
C MET A 106 19.84 -4.28 1.11
N GLU A 107 20.52 -5.30 1.67
CA GLU A 107 21.88 -5.69 1.21
C GLU A 107 21.86 -6.45 -0.14
N MET A 108 20.75 -7.11 -0.44
CA MET A 108 20.45 -7.76 -1.73
C MET A 108 18.96 -7.65 -2.05
N VAL A 109 18.65 -7.54 -3.33
CA VAL A 109 17.27 -7.39 -3.82
C VAL A 109 16.94 -8.33 -4.99
N ARG A 110 15.68 -8.65 -5.15
CA ARG A 110 15.14 -9.37 -6.31
C ARG A 110 13.88 -8.66 -6.81
N MET A 111 13.89 -8.28 -8.10
CA MET A 111 12.72 -7.71 -8.74
C MET A 111 11.69 -8.80 -9.06
N VAL A 112 10.42 -8.42 -8.93
CA VAL A 112 9.23 -9.19 -9.32
C VAL A 112 8.23 -8.25 -9.99
N SER A 113 7.05 -8.75 -10.40
CA SER A 113 6.09 -7.95 -11.17
C SER A 113 4.94 -7.36 -10.32
N SER A 114 4.83 -7.73 -9.06
CA SER A 114 3.77 -7.24 -8.15
C SER A 114 4.17 -7.31 -6.68
N GLY A 115 3.45 -6.57 -5.82
CA GLY A 115 3.58 -6.68 -4.37
C GLY A 115 3.21 -8.08 -3.85
N THR A 116 2.20 -8.73 -4.43
CA THR A 116 1.83 -10.12 -4.09
C THR A 116 2.98 -11.09 -4.35
N GLU A 117 3.68 -10.97 -5.48
CA GLU A 117 4.85 -11.79 -5.75
C GLU A 117 6.00 -11.51 -4.77
N ALA A 118 6.18 -10.24 -4.39
CA ALA A 118 7.20 -9.85 -3.42
C ALA A 118 6.94 -10.48 -2.05
N THR A 119 5.75 -10.30 -1.49
CA THR A 119 5.37 -10.84 -0.17
C THR A 119 5.35 -12.36 -0.15
N MET A 120 4.78 -13.00 -1.18
CA MET A 120 4.80 -14.46 -1.35
C MET A 120 6.22 -15.00 -1.36
N SER A 121 7.13 -14.33 -2.05
CA SER A 121 8.52 -14.75 -2.18
C SER A 121 9.31 -14.53 -0.89
N ALA A 122 9.11 -13.41 -0.20
CA ALA A 122 9.73 -13.11 1.09
C ALA A 122 9.31 -14.11 2.17
N ILE A 123 8.03 -14.49 2.24
CA ILE A 123 7.52 -15.51 3.17
C ILE A 123 8.11 -16.89 2.85
N ARG A 124 8.13 -17.28 1.56
CA ARG A 124 8.77 -18.57 1.17
C ARG A 124 10.24 -18.58 1.54
N LEU A 125 10.92 -17.46 1.36
CA LEU A 125 12.32 -17.32 1.72
C LEU A 125 12.53 -17.44 3.23
N ALA A 126 11.73 -16.76 4.04
CA ALA A 126 11.77 -16.85 5.50
C ALA A 126 11.55 -18.29 5.99
N ARG A 127 10.57 -19.00 5.43
CA ARG A 127 10.35 -20.43 5.70
C ARG A 127 11.56 -21.28 5.30
N GLY A 128 12.11 -21.06 4.12
CA GLY A 128 13.30 -21.80 3.63
C GLY A 128 14.58 -21.47 4.40
N PHE A 129 14.69 -20.30 5.00
CA PHE A 129 15.81 -19.89 5.83
C PHE A 129 15.73 -20.47 7.24
N THR A 130 14.56 -20.39 7.89
CA THR A 130 14.34 -20.82 9.27
C THR A 130 14.05 -22.33 9.40
N GLY A 131 13.56 -22.96 8.34
CA GLY A 131 13.05 -24.34 8.38
C GLY A 131 11.72 -24.48 9.13
N ARG A 132 10.97 -23.36 9.34
CA ARG A 132 9.71 -23.31 10.08
C ARG A 132 8.55 -23.01 9.12
N ASP A 133 7.31 -23.38 9.49
CA ASP A 133 6.15 -23.30 8.59
C ASP A 133 5.20 -22.14 8.87
N SER A 134 5.02 -21.77 10.15
CA SER A 134 4.01 -20.80 10.56
C SER A 134 4.45 -19.36 10.32
N ILE A 135 3.49 -18.50 10.09
CA ILE A 135 3.71 -17.06 9.95
C ILE A 135 2.72 -16.30 10.85
N ILE A 136 3.12 -15.13 11.31
CA ILE A 136 2.24 -14.18 11.99
C ILE A 136 1.97 -13.01 11.04
N LYS A 137 0.72 -12.60 10.94
CA LYS A 137 0.25 -11.35 10.30
C LYS A 137 -0.73 -10.63 11.21
N PHE A 138 -1.15 -9.42 10.83
CA PHE A 138 -2.04 -8.61 11.65
C PHE A 138 -3.40 -8.40 10.99
N GLU A 139 -4.45 -8.25 11.82
CA GLU A 139 -5.80 -7.88 11.40
C GLU A 139 -5.78 -6.56 10.65
N GLY A 140 -6.65 -6.43 9.65
CA GLY A 140 -6.71 -5.24 8.80
C GLY A 140 -5.58 -5.10 7.79
N CYS A 141 -4.42 -5.75 7.98
CA CYS A 141 -3.31 -5.72 7.05
C CYS A 141 -3.55 -6.65 5.84
N TYR A 142 -3.14 -6.17 4.64
CA TYR A 142 -3.19 -6.91 3.39
C TYR A 142 -1.80 -7.02 2.76
N HIS A 143 -1.42 -8.24 2.43
CA HIS A 143 -0.09 -8.55 1.90
C HIS A 143 -0.14 -9.26 0.54
N GLY A 144 -1.15 -8.94 -0.28
CA GLY A 144 -1.39 -9.64 -1.54
C GLY A 144 -2.33 -10.85 -1.38
N HIS A 145 -2.56 -11.56 -2.48
CA HIS A 145 -3.60 -12.57 -2.58
C HIS A 145 -3.08 -14.02 -2.74
N SER A 146 -1.89 -14.31 -2.20
CA SER A 146 -1.46 -15.70 -2.08
C SER A 146 -2.28 -16.43 -1.00
N ASP A 147 -2.52 -17.73 -1.18
CA ASP A 147 -3.44 -18.51 -0.34
C ASP A 147 -3.11 -18.42 1.16
N SER A 148 -1.82 -18.41 1.52
CA SER A 148 -1.38 -18.28 2.92
C SER A 148 -1.66 -16.92 3.55
N LEU A 149 -2.01 -15.90 2.75
CA LEU A 149 -2.26 -14.53 3.20
C LEU A 149 -3.75 -14.17 3.21
N LEU A 150 -4.59 -14.93 2.50
CA LEU A 150 -6.04 -14.80 2.50
C LEU A 150 -6.66 -15.51 3.71
N VAL A 151 -6.26 -15.04 4.88
CA VAL A 151 -6.61 -15.61 6.20
C VAL A 151 -7.01 -14.49 7.13
N LYS A 152 -8.03 -14.72 7.94
CA LYS A 152 -8.49 -13.84 9.03
C LYS A 152 -8.34 -14.52 10.37
N ALA A 153 -8.44 -13.77 11.46
CA ALA A 153 -8.46 -14.31 12.82
C ALA A 153 -9.61 -15.31 13.00
N GLY A 154 -9.33 -16.39 13.73
CA GLY A 154 -10.36 -17.31 14.23
C GLY A 154 -11.02 -16.77 15.52
N SER A 155 -11.96 -17.51 16.07
CA SER A 155 -12.64 -17.17 17.34
C SER A 155 -11.78 -17.47 18.56
N GLY A 156 -10.79 -16.63 18.86
CA GLY A 156 -9.90 -16.74 20.01
C GLY A 156 -8.43 -16.49 19.66
N ALA A 157 -7.66 -15.92 20.59
CA ALA A 157 -6.26 -15.48 20.37
C ALA A 157 -5.31 -16.59 19.92
N LEU A 158 -5.60 -17.86 20.23
CA LEU A 158 -4.80 -19.03 19.89
C LEU A 158 -5.42 -19.88 18.78
N THR A 159 -6.44 -19.36 18.07
CA THR A 159 -7.14 -20.14 17.04
C THR A 159 -6.37 -20.07 15.71
N GLN A 160 -6.22 -21.22 15.08
CA GLN A 160 -5.67 -21.30 13.72
C GLN A 160 -6.47 -20.42 12.77
N GLY A 161 -5.77 -19.77 11.81
CA GLY A 161 -6.38 -18.88 10.84
C GLY A 161 -7.50 -19.54 10.04
N VAL A 162 -8.54 -18.76 9.77
CA VAL A 162 -9.70 -19.17 8.97
C VAL A 162 -9.58 -18.56 7.57
N PRO A 163 -9.77 -19.35 6.47
CA PRO A 163 -9.77 -18.77 5.14
C PRO A 163 -10.72 -17.58 5.01
N SER A 164 -10.24 -16.46 4.49
CA SER A 164 -11.06 -15.26 4.20
C SER A 164 -11.62 -15.27 2.78
N SER A 165 -11.21 -16.23 1.96
CA SER A 165 -11.67 -16.41 0.58
C SER A 165 -12.10 -17.86 0.33
N ALA A 166 -13.17 -18.02 -0.40
CA ALA A 166 -13.52 -19.31 -1.00
C ALA A 166 -12.39 -19.79 -1.91
N GLY A 167 -12.11 -21.08 -1.90
CA GLY A 167 -11.03 -21.70 -2.69
C GLY A 167 -9.69 -21.80 -1.97
N VAL A 168 -9.50 -21.16 -0.81
CA VAL A 168 -8.31 -21.36 0.03
C VAL A 168 -8.51 -22.59 0.90
N PRO A 169 -7.69 -23.65 0.75
CA PRO A 169 -7.77 -24.84 1.60
C PRO A 169 -7.44 -24.53 3.06
N ALA A 170 -8.17 -25.13 4.01
CA ALA A 170 -7.90 -24.96 5.44
C ALA A 170 -6.45 -25.36 5.82
N ALA A 171 -5.87 -26.32 5.09
CA ALA A 171 -4.48 -26.72 5.29
C ALA A 171 -3.46 -25.61 5.03
N PHE A 172 -3.76 -24.64 4.14
CA PHE A 172 -2.90 -23.45 3.96
C PHE A 172 -3.12 -22.42 5.05
N ALA A 173 -4.37 -22.20 5.46
CA ALA A 173 -4.73 -21.22 6.47
C ALA A 173 -4.19 -21.59 7.87
N LYS A 174 -4.05 -22.88 8.21
CA LYS A 174 -3.63 -23.34 9.54
C LYS A 174 -2.24 -22.84 9.99
N HIS A 175 -1.38 -22.50 9.03
CA HIS A 175 -0.03 -22.00 9.30
C HIS A 175 0.05 -20.47 9.35
N THR A 176 -1.08 -19.78 9.29
CA THR A 176 -1.13 -18.31 9.36
C THR A 176 -1.87 -17.90 10.62
N LEU A 177 -1.12 -17.32 11.54
CA LEU A 177 -1.62 -16.78 12.80
C LEU A 177 -1.93 -15.29 12.58
N THR A 178 -3.14 -14.86 12.92
CA THR A 178 -3.54 -13.46 12.77
C THR A 178 -3.75 -12.86 14.16
N LEU A 179 -3.05 -11.76 14.45
CA LEU A 179 -3.07 -11.06 15.74
C LEU A 179 -3.60 -9.63 15.54
N PRO A 180 -4.09 -8.98 16.61
CA PRO A 180 -4.45 -7.56 16.56
C PRO A 180 -3.23 -6.69 16.19
N PHE A 181 -3.43 -5.69 15.34
CA PHE A 181 -2.42 -4.68 15.05
C PHE A 181 -2.25 -3.75 16.25
N ASN A 182 -1.01 -3.32 16.54
CA ASN A 182 -0.66 -2.49 17.71
C ASN A 182 -0.78 -3.18 19.07
N ASP A 183 -0.94 -4.51 19.13
CA ASP A 183 -0.96 -5.28 20.37
C ASP A 183 0.32 -6.13 20.49
N ILE A 184 1.37 -5.58 21.13
CA ILE A 184 2.65 -6.26 21.30
C ILE A 184 2.57 -7.39 22.34
N ASP A 185 1.67 -7.28 23.32
CA ASP A 185 1.49 -8.28 24.36
C ASP A 185 0.89 -9.57 23.75
N ALA A 186 -0.04 -9.43 22.81
CA ALA A 186 -0.57 -10.57 22.06
C ALA A 186 0.52 -11.28 21.23
N VAL A 187 1.46 -10.52 20.65
CA VAL A 187 2.60 -11.09 19.92
C VAL A 187 3.55 -11.84 20.86
N GLU A 188 3.88 -11.26 22.02
CA GLU A 188 4.74 -11.92 23.02
C GLU A 188 4.12 -13.23 23.54
N ALA A 189 2.82 -13.20 23.89
CA ALA A 189 2.10 -14.38 24.32
C ALA A 189 2.09 -15.49 23.26
N MET A 190 1.82 -15.14 22.00
CA MET A 190 1.83 -16.10 20.89
C MET A 190 3.21 -16.69 20.65
N LEU A 191 4.27 -15.88 20.65
CA LEU A 191 5.63 -16.39 20.47
C LEU A 191 6.13 -17.21 21.65
N ALA A 192 5.66 -16.95 22.86
CA ALA A 192 5.97 -17.79 24.02
C ALA A 192 5.39 -19.22 23.87
N GLU A 193 4.25 -19.36 23.20
CA GLU A 193 3.59 -20.65 23.01
C GLU A 193 4.11 -21.40 21.77
N VAL A 194 4.15 -20.73 20.61
CA VAL A 194 4.42 -21.39 19.31
C VAL A 194 5.62 -20.81 18.56
N GLY A 195 6.43 -19.97 19.19
CA GLY A 195 7.52 -19.25 18.52
C GLY A 195 8.55 -20.15 17.81
N GLN A 196 8.69 -21.40 18.25
CA GLN A 196 9.58 -22.37 17.61
C GLN A 196 9.11 -22.81 16.21
N ASP A 197 7.81 -22.65 15.91
CA ASP A 197 7.22 -23.02 14.63
C ASP A 197 7.06 -21.80 13.70
N VAL A 198 7.27 -20.57 14.22
CA VAL A 198 7.08 -19.34 13.49
C VAL A 198 8.30 -18.99 12.65
N ALA A 199 8.15 -18.96 11.33
CA ALA A 199 9.18 -18.57 10.37
C ALA A 199 9.37 -17.05 10.31
N CYS A 200 8.28 -16.32 10.27
CA CYS A 200 8.31 -14.86 10.15
C CYS A 200 7.08 -14.18 10.73
N ILE A 201 7.27 -12.90 11.06
CA ILE A 201 6.20 -11.93 11.27
C ILE A 201 6.22 -11.00 10.06
N ILE A 202 5.07 -10.83 9.37
CA ILE A 202 4.91 -9.84 8.31
C ILE A 202 3.95 -8.75 8.78
N VAL A 203 4.36 -7.49 8.61
CA VAL A 203 3.61 -6.32 9.05
C VAL A 203 3.70 -5.19 8.04
N GLU A 204 2.59 -4.48 7.80
CA GLU A 204 2.63 -3.14 7.21
C GLU A 204 3.08 -2.19 8.33
N PRO A 205 4.25 -1.51 8.25
CA PRO A 205 4.70 -0.64 9.34
C PRO A 205 3.76 0.55 9.59
N VAL A 206 3.01 0.99 8.59
CA VAL A 206 1.78 1.76 8.69
C VAL A 206 0.72 0.96 7.95
N ALA A 207 -0.33 0.57 8.64
CA ALA A 207 -1.37 -0.24 8.02
C ALA A 207 -2.22 0.61 7.07
N GLY A 208 -2.06 0.39 5.76
CA GLY A 208 -2.69 1.18 4.69
C GLY A 208 -3.90 0.51 4.05
N ASN A 209 -4.17 -0.76 4.40
CA ASN A 209 -5.30 -1.53 3.87
C ASN A 209 -6.49 -1.61 4.86
N MET A 210 -6.37 -0.96 6.00
CA MET A 210 -7.46 -0.62 6.91
C MET A 210 -7.54 0.91 7.08
N ASN A 211 -7.55 1.64 5.96
CA ASN A 211 -7.35 3.07 5.86
C ASN A 211 -5.87 3.44 6.16
N CYS A 212 -5.54 4.36 7.05
CA CYS A 212 -4.15 4.69 7.40
C CYS A 212 -3.99 4.65 8.91
N VAL A 213 -3.51 3.53 9.46
CA VAL A 213 -3.29 3.38 10.91
C VAL A 213 -1.79 3.32 11.18
N PRO A 214 -1.20 4.36 11.80
CA PRO A 214 0.20 4.35 12.22
C PRO A 214 0.47 3.32 13.32
N PRO A 215 1.72 2.84 13.45
CA PRO A 215 2.11 1.99 14.56
C PRO A 215 2.05 2.77 15.88
N ALA A 216 1.53 2.14 16.92
CA ALA A 216 1.60 2.67 18.27
C ALA A 216 3.06 2.77 18.74
N PRO A 217 3.40 3.75 19.60
CA PRO A 217 4.75 3.88 20.16
C PRO A 217 5.24 2.56 20.77
N GLY A 218 6.42 2.09 20.35
CA GLY A 218 7.02 0.85 20.86
C GLY A 218 6.56 -0.43 20.16
N PHE A 219 5.55 -0.40 19.28
CA PHE A 219 5.06 -1.61 18.62
C PHE A 219 6.09 -2.22 17.65
N LEU A 220 6.65 -1.42 16.74
CA LEU A 220 7.64 -1.92 15.77
C LEU A 220 8.94 -2.33 16.44
N GLU A 221 9.41 -1.59 17.43
CA GLU A 221 10.58 -1.91 18.24
C GLU A 221 10.38 -3.20 19.04
N GLY A 222 9.17 -3.39 19.58
CA GLY A 222 8.75 -4.62 20.25
C GLY A 222 8.78 -5.81 19.31
N LEU A 223 8.26 -5.69 18.09
CA LEU A 223 8.33 -6.73 17.06
C LEU A 223 9.79 -7.09 16.75
N ARG A 224 10.68 -6.09 16.59
CA ARG A 224 12.09 -6.37 16.34
C ARG A 224 12.73 -7.15 17.49
N THR A 225 12.50 -6.71 18.72
CA THR A 225 13.02 -7.35 19.94
C THR A 225 12.54 -8.79 20.07
N LEU A 226 11.25 -9.02 19.85
CA LEU A 226 10.68 -10.37 19.95
C LEU A 226 11.16 -11.28 18.81
N CYS A 227 11.29 -10.77 17.59
CA CYS A 227 11.85 -11.53 16.47
C CYS A 227 13.30 -11.96 16.75
N ASP A 228 14.12 -11.06 17.28
CA ASP A 228 15.52 -11.39 17.67
C ASP A 228 15.56 -12.45 18.77
N LYS A 229 14.73 -12.32 19.80
CA LYS A 229 14.65 -13.26 20.94
C LYS A 229 14.28 -14.70 20.48
N HIS A 230 13.36 -14.81 19.51
CA HIS A 230 12.82 -16.11 19.07
C HIS A 230 13.43 -16.64 17.77
N GLY A 231 14.35 -15.90 17.13
CA GLY A 231 14.94 -16.24 15.85
C GLY A 231 13.89 -16.29 14.72
N VAL A 232 12.96 -15.35 14.74
CA VAL A 232 11.89 -15.17 13.77
C VAL A 232 12.28 -14.06 12.78
N VAL A 233 12.03 -14.26 11.49
CA VAL A 233 12.33 -13.24 10.46
C VAL A 233 11.28 -12.15 10.51
N LEU A 234 11.70 -10.89 10.71
CA LEU A 234 10.81 -9.73 10.62
C LEU A 234 10.75 -9.23 9.17
N ILE A 235 9.56 -9.23 8.59
CA ILE A 235 9.30 -8.72 7.24
C ILE A 235 8.48 -7.44 7.34
N PHE A 236 9.03 -6.31 6.86
CA PHE A 236 8.25 -5.11 6.63
C PHE A 236 7.65 -5.14 5.23
N ASP A 237 6.33 -5.16 5.17
CA ASP A 237 5.60 -4.93 3.92
C ASP A 237 5.53 -3.42 3.66
N GLU A 238 6.49 -2.94 2.91
CA GLU A 238 6.57 -1.55 2.47
C GLU A 238 6.07 -1.35 1.02
N VAL A 239 5.20 -2.22 0.55
CA VAL A 239 4.58 -2.06 -0.77
C VAL A 239 3.82 -0.73 -0.87
N MET A 240 3.25 -0.25 0.23
CA MET A 240 2.55 1.03 0.29
C MET A 240 3.42 2.15 0.87
N THR A 241 4.12 1.90 1.95
CA THR A 241 4.89 2.89 2.72
C THR A 241 6.28 3.19 2.14
N GLY A 242 6.85 2.24 1.42
CA GLY A 242 8.19 2.36 0.84
C GLY A 242 8.31 3.54 -0.13
N PHE A 243 9.32 4.38 0.06
CA PHE A 243 9.55 5.61 -0.69
C PHE A 243 8.42 6.65 -0.61
N ARG A 244 7.36 6.39 0.18
CA ARG A 244 6.22 7.28 0.37
C ARG A 244 6.27 8.02 1.70
N VAL A 245 6.47 7.28 2.80
CA VAL A 245 6.52 7.87 4.16
C VAL A 245 7.81 8.65 4.36
N ALA A 246 8.90 8.11 3.87
CA ALA A 246 10.21 8.73 3.78
C ALA A 246 10.99 8.11 2.61
N LEU A 247 12.11 8.69 2.22
CA LEU A 247 12.96 8.16 1.13
C LEU A 247 13.45 6.74 1.41
N GLY A 248 13.81 6.43 2.65
CA GLY A 248 14.19 5.09 3.10
C GLY A 248 13.03 4.24 3.61
N GLY A 249 11.77 4.63 3.29
CA GLY A 249 10.56 3.92 3.73
C GLY A 249 10.18 4.17 5.18
N ALA A 250 9.18 3.46 5.68
CA ALA A 250 8.73 3.54 7.06
C ALA A 250 9.80 3.06 8.04
N GLN A 251 10.65 2.11 7.65
CA GLN A 251 11.77 1.65 8.47
C GLN A 251 12.74 2.77 8.83
N ALA A 252 13.01 3.69 7.90
CA ALA A 252 13.83 4.87 8.17
C ALA A 252 13.09 5.91 9.03
N HIS A 253 11.79 6.08 8.80
CA HIS A 253 10.93 7.00 9.54
C HIS A 253 10.82 6.62 11.03
N TYR A 254 10.61 5.33 11.31
CA TYR A 254 10.44 4.82 12.68
C TYR A 254 11.76 4.31 13.30
N GLY A 255 12.85 4.24 12.56
CA GLY A 255 14.17 3.82 13.08
C GLY A 255 14.23 2.31 13.39
N VAL A 256 13.40 1.47 12.78
CA VAL A 256 13.37 0.02 13.02
C VAL A 256 13.80 -0.73 11.75
N THR A 257 14.80 -1.61 11.87
CA THR A 257 15.38 -2.35 10.75
C THR A 257 14.80 -3.77 10.69
N PRO A 258 14.04 -4.14 9.62
CA PRO A 258 13.58 -5.51 9.42
C PRO A 258 14.69 -6.42 8.88
N ASP A 259 14.43 -7.73 8.83
CA ASP A 259 15.32 -8.70 8.18
C ASP A 259 15.09 -8.76 6.67
N LEU A 260 13.82 -8.65 6.27
CA LEU A 260 13.38 -8.57 4.88
C LEU A 260 12.41 -7.41 4.70
N THR A 261 12.39 -6.84 3.51
CA THR A 261 11.44 -5.79 3.10
C THR A 261 10.83 -6.13 1.74
N THR A 262 9.55 -5.81 1.55
CA THR A 262 8.89 -5.90 0.25
C THR A 262 8.48 -4.52 -0.24
N PHE A 263 8.68 -4.25 -1.51
CA PHE A 263 8.29 -3.01 -2.19
C PHE A 263 7.39 -3.29 -3.39
N GLY A 264 6.63 -2.28 -3.77
CA GLY A 264 5.79 -2.23 -4.96
C GLY A 264 5.42 -0.79 -5.27
N LYS A 265 4.32 -0.60 -6.00
CA LYS A 265 3.74 0.74 -6.24
C LYS A 265 4.78 1.77 -6.75
N ILE A 266 5.30 2.64 -5.89
CA ILE A 266 6.23 3.73 -6.25
C ILE A 266 7.47 3.24 -7.00
N ILE A 267 8.03 2.08 -6.58
CA ILE A 267 9.23 1.52 -7.22
C ILE A 267 9.04 1.23 -8.72
N GLY A 268 7.80 1.11 -9.17
CA GLY A 268 7.45 0.91 -10.57
C GLY A 268 7.19 2.19 -11.36
N GLY A 269 7.06 3.35 -10.69
CA GLY A 269 6.74 4.61 -11.37
C GLY A 269 5.46 4.59 -12.20
N GLY A 270 4.49 3.73 -11.80
CA GLY A 270 3.23 3.49 -12.53
C GLY A 270 3.22 2.20 -13.35
N MET A 271 4.36 1.54 -13.55
CA MET A 271 4.47 0.24 -14.21
C MET A 271 4.34 -0.91 -13.19
N PRO A 272 3.92 -2.12 -13.65
CA PRO A 272 3.82 -3.30 -12.78
C PRO A 272 5.21 -3.76 -12.30
N VAL A 273 5.53 -3.50 -11.04
CA VAL A 273 6.79 -3.88 -10.38
C VAL A 273 6.53 -4.23 -8.93
N GLY A 274 7.25 -5.20 -8.43
CA GLY A 274 7.51 -5.46 -7.03
C GLY A 274 8.98 -5.73 -6.80
N CYS A 275 9.40 -5.73 -5.56
CA CYS A 275 10.74 -6.08 -5.14
C CYS A 275 10.69 -6.67 -3.75
N PHE A 276 11.55 -7.63 -3.46
CA PHE A 276 11.83 -8.07 -2.10
C PHE A 276 13.33 -8.19 -1.90
N GLY A 277 13.77 -8.01 -0.68
CA GLY A 277 15.19 -8.06 -0.34
C GLY A 277 15.42 -7.91 1.15
N GLY A 278 16.66 -7.78 1.55
CA GLY A 278 17.09 -7.62 2.93
C GLY A 278 18.47 -8.19 3.18
N LYS A 279 18.67 -8.80 4.36
CA LYS A 279 19.95 -9.36 4.79
C LYS A 279 20.52 -10.36 3.77
N ARG A 280 21.77 -10.20 3.42
CA ARG A 280 22.47 -11.04 2.43
C ARG A 280 22.44 -12.52 2.80
N GLU A 281 22.59 -12.86 4.06
CA GLU A 281 22.55 -14.24 4.53
C GLU A 281 21.22 -14.95 4.25
N ILE A 282 20.10 -14.19 4.34
CA ILE A 282 18.76 -14.68 4.03
C ILE A 282 18.59 -14.73 2.50
N MET A 283 18.87 -13.62 1.81
CA MET A 283 18.71 -13.52 0.35
C MET A 283 19.56 -14.53 -0.43
N SER A 284 20.70 -14.96 0.12
CA SER A 284 21.55 -15.99 -0.49
C SER A 284 20.91 -17.39 -0.52
N ARG A 285 19.75 -17.58 0.12
CA ARG A 285 18.98 -18.83 0.01
C ARG A 285 18.09 -18.87 -1.25
N ILE A 286 17.95 -17.76 -1.98
CA ILE A 286 17.20 -17.74 -3.26
C ILE A 286 18.03 -18.36 -4.38
N ALA A 287 17.38 -19.16 -5.22
CA ALA A 287 17.96 -19.69 -6.45
C ALA A 287 18.46 -18.54 -7.36
N PRO A 288 19.63 -18.67 -8.04
CA PRO A 288 20.49 -19.87 -8.16
C PRO A 288 21.49 -20.07 -7.03
N LEU A 289 21.58 -19.16 -6.03
CA LEU A 289 22.56 -19.29 -4.90
C LEU A 289 22.13 -20.36 -3.89
N GLY A 290 20.83 -20.49 -3.66
CA GLY A 290 20.28 -21.41 -2.67
C GLY A 290 19.08 -22.20 -3.20
N PRO A 291 18.42 -23.00 -2.33
CA PRO A 291 17.38 -23.93 -2.75
C PRO A 291 15.97 -23.29 -2.88
N VAL A 292 15.78 -22.07 -2.42
CA VAL A 292 14.45 -21.42 -2.44
C VAL A 292 14.16 -20.90 -3.85
N TYR A 293 13.12 -21.43 -4.49
CA TYR A 293 12.81 -21.10 -5.87
C TYR A 293 11.91 -19.85 -5.98
N GLN A 294 12.28 -18.95 -6.87
CA GLN A 294 11.50 -17.82 -7.36
C GLN A 294 11.90 -17.54 -8.82
N ALA A 295 10.93 -17.26 -9.67
CA ALA A 295 11.15 -16.87 -11.07
C ALA A 295 10.00 -15.97 -11.56
N GLY A 296 10.29 -15.15 -12.57
CA GLY A 296 9.30 -14.30 -13.23
C GLY A 296 9.79 -13.89 -14.61
N THR A 297 9.04 -14.22 -15.65
CA THR A 297 9.40 -13.94 -17.05
C THR A 297 9.64 -12.46 -17.33
N LEU A 298 8.82 -11.58 -16.72
CA LEU A 298 8.88 -10.13 -16.92
C LEU A 298 9.47 -9.37 -15.72
N SER A 299 10.02 -10.10 -14.73
CA SER A 299 10.69 -9.45 -13.59
C SER A 299 11.90 -8.66 -14.08
N GLY A 300 11.97 -7.38 -13.65
CA GLY A 300 13.05 -6.49 -14.11
C GLY A 300 12.94 -6.05 -15.56
N ASN A 301 11.74 -6.10 -16.18
CA ASN A 301 11.60 -5.68 -17.58
C ASN A 301 12.04 -4.21 -17.77
N PRO A 302 12.67 -3.89 -18.91
CA PRO A 302 13.34 -2.60 -19.09
C PRO A 302 12.40 -1.39 -19.05
N LEU A 303 11.14 -1.51 -19.47
CA LEU A 303 10.18 -0.40 -19.39
C LEU A 303 9.86 -0.04 -17.94
N ALA A 304 9.62 -1.07 -17.12
CA ALA A 304 9.33 -0.88 -15.71
C ALA A 304 10.57 -0.36 -14.95
N MET A 305 11.77 -0.84 -15.31
CA MET A 305 13.02 -0.31 -14.73
C MET A 305 13.25 1.15 -15.13
N ALA A 306 13.01 1.54 -16.37
CA ALA A 306 13.14 2.93 -16.83
C ALA A 306 12.21 3.88 -16.05
N ALA A 307 10.93 3.50 -15.90
CA ALA A 307 9.97 4.28 -15.14
C ALA A 307 10.35 4.37 -13.65
N GLY A 308 10.66 3.23 -13.03
CA GLY A 308 11.00 3.15 -11.61
C GLY A 308 12.28 3.89 -11.25
N LEU A 309 13.38 3.68 -12.00
CA LEU A 309 14.65 4.39 -11.80
C LEU A 309 14.48 5.90 -11.88
N THR A 310 13.74 6.37 -12.88
CA THR A 310 13.50 7.81 -13.04
C THR A 310 12.68 8.34 -11.87
N THR A 311 11.64 7.62 -11.45
CA THR A 311 10.83 8.00 -10.29
C THR A 311 11.68 8.07 -9.03
N LEU A 312 12.45 7.03 -8.69
CA LEU A 312 13.28 7.00 -7.48
C LEU A 312 14.34 8.11 -7.47
N ARG A 313 14.96 8.41 -8.62
CA ARG A 313 15.91 9.52 -8.75
C ARG A 313 15.26 10.88 -8.49
N LEU A 314 14.07 11.13 -9.01
CA LEU A 314 13.35 12.38 -8.82
C LEU A 314 12.91 12.60 -7.37
N ILE A 315 12.41 11.56 -6.69
CA ILE A 315 11.99 11.67 -5.29
C ILE A 315 13.17 11.72 -4.31
N SER A 316 14.39 11.40 -4.77
CA SER A 316 15.62 11.49 -3.96
C SER A 316 16.14 12.92 -3.79
N ARG A 317 15.51 13.94 -4.40
CA ARG A 317 15.89 15.32 -4.18
C ARG A 317 15.66 15.73 -2.73
N PRO A 318 16.57 16.56 -2.13
CA PRO A 318 16.36 17.08 -0.78
C PRO A 318 15.02 17.81 -0.64
N GLY A 319 14.35 17.64 0.50
CA GLY A 319 13.09 18.30 0.83
C GLY A 319 11.84 17.69 0.17
N PHE A 320 11.97 16.67 -0.70
CA PHE A 320 10.82 16.09 -1.41
C PHE A 320 9.74 15.58 -0.45
N HIS A 321 10.13 14.79 0.54
CA HIS A 321 9.19 14.19 1.49
C HIS A 321 8.66 15.21 2.51
N ASP A 322 9.45 16.26 2.82
CA ASP A 322 9.00 17.34 3.68
C ASP A 322 7.88 18.15 3.01
N GLU A 323 8.04 18.50 1.73
CA GLU A 323 7.01 19.19 0.93
C GLU A 323 5.72 18.34 0.83
N LEU A 324 5.87 17.03 0.60
CA LEU A 324 4.74 16.10 0.51
C LEU A 324 3.99 15.98 1.85
N THR A 325 4.74 15.89 2.96
CA THR A 325 4.20 15.81 4.33
C THR A 325 3.48 17.10 4.71
N ASP A 326 4.08 18.27 4.43
CA ASP A 326 3.49 19.59 4.69
C ASP A 326 2.14 19.76 3.96
N TYR A 327 2.11 19.44 2.66
CA TYR A 327 0.86 19.48 1.91
C TYR A 327 -0.22 18.59 2.54
N THR A 328 0.14 17.36 2.94
CA THR A 328 -0.78 16.42 3.54
C THR A 328 -1.31 16.94 4.88
N THR A 329 -0.45 17.49 5.72
CA THR A 329 -0.83 18.10 7.01
C THR A 329 -1.83 19.24 6.79
N ARG A 330 -1.53 20.17 5.88
CA ARG A 330 -2.43 21.30 5.54
C ARG A 330 -3.78 20.84 5.01
N LEU A 331 -3.80 19.76 4.24
CA LEU A 331 -5.04 19.15 3.75
C LEU A 331 -5.88 18.62 4.93
N LEU A 332 -5.27 17.86 5.83
CA LEU A 332 -5.97 17.21 6.94
C LEU A 332 -6.46 18.25 7.97
N ASP A 333 -5.64 19.22 8.34
CA ASP A 333 -6.03 20.35 9.20
C ASP A 333 -7.21 21.11 8.61
N GLY A 334 -7.15 21.36 7.31
CA GLY A 334 -8.23 22.03 6.61
C GLY A 334 -9.54 21.23 6.56
N LEU A 335 -9.47 19.91 6.44
CA LEU A 335 -10.64 19.03 6.50
C LEU A 335 -11.22 18.99 7.92
N GLN A 336 -10.35 18.84 8.95
CA GLN A 336 -10.78 18.80 10.36
C GLN A 336 -11.53 20.06 10.75
N VAL A 337 -10.98 21.23 10.46
CA VAL A 337 -11.63 22.54 10.74
C VAL A 337 -13.05 22.61 10.15
N ARG A 338 -13.25 22.06 8.96
CA ARG A 338 -14.56 22.05 8.30
C ARG A 338 -15.54 21.06 8.87
N ALA A 339 -15.05 19.89 9.24
CA ALA A 339 -15.84 18.88 9.94
C ALA A 339 -16.33 19.42 11.29
N ASP A 340 -15.42 20.04 12.08
CA ASP A 340 -15.74 20.65 13.38
C ASP A 340 -16.77 21.77 13.24
N ALA A 341 -16.61 22.66 12.27
CA ALA A 341 -17.57 23.74 11.97
C ALA A 341 -18.95 23.20 11.56
N ALA A 342 -18.99 22.02 10.96
CA ALA A 342 -20.22 21.31 10.63
C ALA A 342 -20.80 20.50 11.80
N GLY A 343 -20.03 20.24 12.86
CA GLY A 343 -20.41 19.37 13.97
C GLY A 343 -20.46 17.88 13.59
N ILE A 344 -19.64 17.50 12.61
CA ILE A 344 -19.52 16.12 12.14
C ILE A 344 -18.36 15.44 12.88
N PRO A 345 -18.58 14.31 13.59
CA PRO A 345 -17.50 13.53 14.17
C PRO A 345 -16.52 13.05 13.08
N PHE A 346 -15.26 13.47 13.19
CA PHE A 346 -14.28 13.22 12.14
C PHE A 346 -12.87 13.16 12.74
N VAL A 347 -12.10 12.15 12.36
CA VAL A 347 -10.73 11.94 12.79
C VAL A 347 -9.86 11.72 11.56
N THR A 348 -8.64 12.24 11.58
CA THR A 348 -7.67 12.03 10.50
C THR A 348 -6.38 11.43 11.04
N THR A 349 -5.70 10.65 10.21
CA THR A 349 -4.38 10.12 10.50
C THR A 349 -3.43 10.40 9.33
N GLN A 350 -2.13 10.42 9.59
CA GLN A 350 -1.12 10.71 8.57
C GLN A 350 0.17 9.90 8.77
N ALA A 351 0.78 9.50 7.64
CA ALA A 351 2.16 9.04 7.59
C ALA A 351 2.81 9.54 6.28
N GLY A 352 3.64 10.59 6.37
CA GLY A 352 4.20 11.26 5.19
C GLY A 352 3.11 11.75 4.23
N GLY A 353 3.18 11.32 2.97
CA GLY A 353 2.18 11.61 1.92
C GLY A 353 1.01 10.62 1.85
N MET A 354 0.70 9.93 2.93
CA MET A 354 -0.38 8.96 3.08
C MET A 354 -1.30 9.38 4.23
N PHE A 355 -2.61 9.25 4.07
CA PHE A 355 -3.56 9.72 5.08
C PHE A 355 -4.81 8.85 5.19
N GLY A 356 -5.45 8.93 6.37
CA GLY A 356 -6.73 8.31 6.68
C GLY A 356 -7.81 9.33 7.01
N LEU A 357 -9.05 9.03 6.63
CA LEU A 357 -10.24 9.81 6.94
C LEU A 357 -11.27 8.90 7.62
N TYR A 358 -11.69 9.26 8.84
CA TYR A 358 -12.61 8.44 9.63
C TYR A 358 -13.78 9.29 10.13
N PHE A 359 -14.99 8.82 9.90
CA PHE A 359 -16.21 9.38 10.49
C PHE A 359 -16.44 8.68 11.84
N SER A 360 -15.78 9.17 12.86
CA SER A 360 -15.75 8.56 14.21
C SER A 360 -15.74 9.64 15.27
N GLY A 361 -16.36 9.35 16.40
CA GLY A 361 -16.27 10.17 17.62
C GLY A 361 -15.16 9.73 18.58
N ALA A 362 -14.27 8.84 18.16
CA ALA A 362 -13.09 8.47 18.93
C ALA A 362 -12.06 9.62 18.94
N ASP A 363 -11.23 9.68 19.97
CA ASP A 363 -10.13 10.65 20.03
C ASP A 363 -9.00 10.26 19.08
N ASP A 364 -8.70 8.95 18.95
CA ASP A 364 -7.66 8.38 18.09
C ASP A 364 -8.15 7.09 17.40
N ILE A 365 -7.50 6.73 16.31
CA ILE A 365 -7.68 5.47 15.57
C ILE A 365 -6.38 4.66 15.66
N VAL A 366 -6.38 3.59 16.42
CA VAL A 366 -5.17 2.82 16.75
C VAL A 366 -5.29 1.34 16.38
N THR A 367 -6.51 0.80 16.39
CA THR A 367 -6.79 -0.62 16.17
C THR A 367 -7.69 -0.85 14.97
N PHE A 368 -7.76 -2.10 14.51
CA PHE A 368 -8.72 -2.50 13.48
C PHE A 368 -10.18 -2.32 13.96
N ASP A 369 -10.45 -2.54 15.24
CA ASP A 369 -11.79 -2.34 15.80
C ASP A 369 -12.21 -0.86 15.77
N ASP A 370 -11.29 0.09 16.00
CA ASP A 370 -11.57 1.53 15.86
C ASP A 370 -11.94 1.88 14.42
N VAL A 371 -11.23 1.30 13.46
CA VAL A 371 -11.54 1.46 12.03
C VAL A 371 -12.92 0.91 11.71
N MET A 372 -13.24 -0.29 12.19
CA MET A 372 -14.54 -0.94 11.97
C MET A 372 -15.71 -0.24 12.66
N ALA A 373 -15.45 0.52 13.74
CA ALA A 373 -16.44 1.33 14.44
C ALA A 373 -16.77 2.65 13.73
N SER A 374 -15.99 3.04 12.72
CA SER A 374 -16.22 4.25 11.92
C SER A 374 -17.49 4.13 11.05
N ASP A 375 -18.20 5.24 10.85
CA ASP A 375 -19.43 5.28 10.04
C ASP A 375 -19.11 5.23 8.53
N ALA A 376 -19.05 4.01 8.00
CA ALA A 376 -18.81 3.78 6.57
C ALA A 376 -19.97 4.28 5.67
N ALA A 377 -21.20 4.38 6.19
CA ALA A 377 -22.32 4.91 5.41
C ALA A 377 -22.21 6.43 5.27
N LEU A 378 -21.82 7.11 6.33
CA LEU A 378 -21.54 8.55 6.29
C LEU A 378 -20.35 8.87 5.38
N PHE A 379 -19.29 8.05 5.42
CA PHE A 379 -18.20 8.15 4.46
C PHE A 379 -18.70 8.01 3.02
N GLY A 380 -19.57 7.05 2.72
CA GLY A 380 -20.13 6.86 1.38
C GLY A 380 -20.88 8.10 0.87
N ARG A 381 -21.65 8.79 1.74
CA ARG A 381 -22.29 10.07 1.41
C ARG A 381 -21.27 11.18 1.17
N PHE A 382 -20.27 11.28 2.04
CA PHE A 382 -19.16 12.24 1.88
C PHE A 382 -18.40 12.02 0.58
N PHE A 383 -18.07 10.77 0.25
CA PHE A 383 -17.41 10.41 -1.00
C PHE A 383 -18.15 10.95 -2.22
N HIS A 384 -19.47 10.75 -2.32
CA HIS A 384 -20.25 11.23 -3.46
C HIS A 384 -20.32 12.75 -3.52
N LEU A 385 -20.47 13.42 -2.39
CA LEU A 385 -20.47 14.89 -2.32
C LEU A 385 -19.12 15.49 -2.75
N MET A 386 -18.00 14.87 -2.34
CA MET A 386 -16.65 15.24 -2.78
C MET A 386 -16.49 15.00 -4.29
N LEU A 387 -16.98 13.86 -4.79
CA LEU A 387 -16.93 13.53 -6.20
C LEU A 387 -17.73 14.53 -7.05
N GLU A 388 -18.91 14.93 -6.61
CA GLU A 388 -19.70 16.01 -7.23
C GLU A 388 -18.93 17.33 -7.22
N GLY A 389 -18.21 17.60 -6.12
CA GLY A 389 -17.33 18.75 -5.94
C GLY A 389 -16.06 18.76 -6.79
N GLY A 390 -15.79 17.67 -7.53
CA GLY A 390 -14.59 17.54 -8.38
C GLY A 390 -13.36 16.98 -7.66
N VAL A 391 -13.56 16.20 -6.59
CA VAL A 391 -12.49 15.53 -5.81
C VAL A 391 -12.73 14.03 -5.83
N TYR A 392 -11.72 13.27 -6.24
CA TYR A 392 -11.77 11.82 -6.27
C TYR A 392 -10.99 11.21 -5.10
N LEU A 393 -11.71 10.68 -4.13
CA LEU A 393 -11.20 9.91 -3.00
C LEU A 393 -11.26 8.41 -3.31
N ALA A 394 -10.63 7.58 -2.48
CA ALA A 394 -10.78 6.14 -2.57
C ALA A 394 -12.25 5.74 -2.31
N PRO A 395 -12.85 4.85 -3.15
CA PRO A 395 -14.26 4.47 -3.02
C PRO A 395 -14.50 3.43 -1.91
N SER A 396 -13.89 3.62 -0.75
CA SER A 396 -14.02 2.78 0.44
C SER A 396 -13.51 3.50 1.68
N ALA A 397 -14.23 3.42 2.79
CA ALA A 397 -13.82 3.95 4.09
C ALA A 397 -12.58 3.22 4.67
N PHE A 398 -12.19 2.09 4.07
CA PHE A 398 -11.06 1.26 4.52
C PHE A 398 -9.80 1.43 3.66
N GLU A 399 -9.76 2.40 2.79
CA GLU A 399 -8.62 2.68 1.91
C GLU A 399 -7.97 4.01 2.27
N ALA A 400 -6.64 4.01 2.34
CA ALA A 400 -5.86 5.21 2.53
C ALA A 400 -5.97 6.18 1.34
N GLY A 401 -5.84 7.46 1.61
CA GLY A 401 -5.63 8.49 0.61
C GLY A 401 -4.15 8.78 0.39
N PHE A 402 -3.83 9.31 -0.80
CA PHE A 402 -2.45 9.59 -1.21
C PHE A 402 -2.33 10.98 -1.81
N THR A 403 -1.32 11.72 -1.35
CA THR A 403 -0.92 12.99 -1.98
C THR A 403 0.26 12.76 -2.93
N SER A 404 0.47 13.70 -3.83
CA SER A 404 1.61 13.74 -4.74
C SER A 404 2.23 15.14 -4.72
N ILE A 405 3.48 15.24 -5.18
CA ILE A 405 4.15 16.54 -5.30
C ILE A 405 3.50 17.47 -6.35
N ALA A 406 2.61 16.94 -7.17
CA ALA A 406 1.82 17.73 -8.12
C ALA A 406 0.61 18.42 -7.49
N HIS A 407 0.25 18.07 -6.25
CA HIS A 407 -0.77 18.80 -5.49
C HIS A 407 -0.18 20.10 -4.96
N GLY A 408 -0.84 21.21 -5.25
CA GLY A 408 -0.45 22.56 -4.81
C GLY A 408 -1.60 23.32 -4.15
N ASP A 409 -1.40 24.63 -3.95
CA ASP A 409 -2.40 25.47 -3.27
C ASP A 409 -3.73 25.54 -4.02
N VAL A 410 -3.72 25.37 -5.34
CA VAL A 410 -4.95 25.36 -6.15
C VAL A 410 -5.77 24.12 -5.83
N GLU A 411 -5.14 22.94 -5.82
CA GLU A 411 -5.77 21.66 -5.52
C GLU A 411 -6.25 21.61 -4.06
N LEU A 412 -5.43 22.14 -3.14
CA LEU A 412 -5.80 22.27 -1.74
C LEU A 412 -7.08 23.10 -1.58
N LYS A 413 -7.11 24.31 -2.19
CA LYS A 413 -8.27 25.18 -2.11
C LYS A 413 -9.53 24.53 -2.71
N LEU A 414 -9.43 23.93 -3.89
CA LEU A 414 -10.55 23.23 -4.55
C LEU A 414 -11.09 22.10 -3.66
N THR A 415 -10.21 21.32 -3.05
CA THR A 415 -10.57 20.21 -2.16
C THR A 415 -11.27 20.72 -0.91
N LEU A 416 -10.72 21.76 -0.26
CA LEU A 416 -11.29 22.31 0.95
C LEU A 416 -12.63 23.02 0.71
N ASP A 417 -12.79 23.70 -0.43
CA ASP A 417 -14.07 24.30 -0.83
C ASP A 417 -15.14 23.22 -1.11
N ALA A 418 -14.74 22.09 -1.70
CA ALA A 418 -15.64 20.94 -1.89
C ALA A 418 -16.02 20.29 -0.55
N ALA A 419 -15.05 20.10 0.36
CA ALA A 419 -15.27 19.52 1.69
C ALA A 419 -16.20 20.38 2.54
N GLU A 420 -16.07 21.71 2.50
CA GLU A 420 -16.96 22.61 3.22
C GLU A 420 -18.44 22.41 2.82
N ARG A 421 -18.71 22.32 1.52
CA ARG A 421 -20.06 22.02 1.01
C ARG A 421 -20.50 20.61 1.38
N ALA A 422 -19.59 19.63 1.30
CA ALA A 422 -19.90 18.26 1.62
C ALA A 422 -20.27 18.09 3.12
N PHE A 423 -19.46 18.60 4.04
CA PHE A 423 -19.75 18.53 5.47
C PHE A 423 -21.04 19.30 5.82
N ALA A 424 -21.30 20.44 5.20
CA ALA A 424 -22.56 21.17 5.40
C ALA A 424 -23.80 20.36 4.96
N ALA A 425 -23.68 19.56 3.90
CA ALA A 425 -24.76 18.71 3.38
C ALA A 425 -24.94 17.38 4.16
N LEU A 426 -24.01 17.02 5.03
CA LEU A 426 -24.10 15.85 5.89
C LEU A 426 -24.86 16.09 7.20
N LYS A 427 -25.09 17.36 7.57
CA LYS A 427 -25.96 17.74 8.70
C LYS A 427 -27.38 17.28 8.41
#